data_b36721c82628fa321d22c08d6fea94fb
#
_entry.id   b36721c82628fa321d22c08d6fea94fb
#
_cell.length_a   1.000
_cell.length_b   1.000
_cell.length_c   1.000
_cell.angle_alpha   90.00
_cell.angle_beta   90.00
_cell.angle_gamma   90.00
#
_symmetry.space_group_name_H-M   'P 1'
#
loop_
_entity.id
_entity.type
_entity.pdbx_description
1 polymer ?
#
loop_
_entity_poly.entity_id
_entity_poly.type
_entity_poly.pdbx_seq_one_letter_code
_entity_poly.pdbx_strand_id
1 'polypeptide(L)'
;MIKKRVLCDHCRGSGAASDGDIHSCSECSGSGVRVVKQQIFPGMYAQSQVTCNSCGGRGRVVVRQCPACGGGKVLEHTAHFTLDVPRGSPEGHEVVFEGEGDESPDWEPGDVVLRVRTRAEKGGWRRKESSLYWKETIGVDEVRVRILIIIPV
;
A
#
# COMPACT_ATOMS: atom_id res chain seq x y z
N MET A 1 0.60 12.74 -4.72
CA MET A 1 1.81 12.14 -4.12
C MET A 1 1.40 11.18 -3.03
N ILE A 2 1.87 9.96 -3.12
CA ILE A 2 1.61 8.89 -2.14
C ILE A 2 2.96 8.29 -1.76
N LYS A 3 3.16 8.08 -0.47
CA LYS A 3 4.33 7.32 0.02
C LYS A 3 4.04 5.85 -0.11
N LYS A 4 4.89 5.11 -0.81
CA LYS A 4 4.83 3.65 -0.91
C LYS A 4 6.19 3.02 -0.60
N ARG A 5 6.17 1.77 -0.21
CA ARG A 5 7.38 0.97 -0.06
C ARG A 5 7.71 0.31 -1.38
N VAL A 6 8.95 0.45 -1.81
CA VAL A 6 9.48 -0.21 -3.02
C VAL A 6 10.61 -1.14 -2.63
N LEU A 7 10.83 -2.16 -3.42
CA LEU A 7 11.96 -3.06 -3.22
C LEU A 7 13.27 -2.27 -3.28
N CYS A 8 14.19 -2.59 -2.40
CA CYS A 8 15.51 -1.96 -2.40
C CYS A 8 16.29 -2.39 -3.65
N ASP A 9 16.64 -1.44 -4.51
CA ASP A 9 17.37 -1.68 -5.77
C ASP A 9 18.72 -2.37 -5.55
N HIS A 10 19.39 -2.07 -4.43
CA HIS A 10 20.69 -2.63 -4.12
C HIS A 10 20.62 -4.14 -3.80
N CYS A 11 19.68 -4.56 -2.96
CA CYS A 11 19.58 -5.96 -2.53
C CYS A 11 18.41 -6.73 -3.16
N ARG A 12 17.56 -6.07 -3.93
CA ARG A 12 16.38 -6.66 -4.60
C ARG A 12 15.53 -7.54 -3.69
N GLY A 13 15.34 -7.08 -2.45
CA GLY A 13 14.53 -7.80 -1.46
C GLY A 13 15.25 -8.89 -0.67
N SER A 14 16.54 -9.15 -0.89
CA SER A 14 17.30 -10.11 -0.09
C SER A 14 17.61 -9.59 1.32
N GLY A 15 17.86 -8.31 1.46
CA GLY A 15 18.29 -7.66 2.70
C GLY A 15 19.78 -7.82 2.98
N ALA A 16 20.54 -8.47 2.09
CA ALA A 16 21.98 -8.70 2.21
C ALA A 16 22.78 -7.64 1.46
N ALA A 17 24.02 -7.41 1.88
CA ALA A 17 24.93 -6.51 1.19
C ALA A 17 25.36 -7.08 -0.17
N SER A 18 25.52 -8.38 -0.26
CA SER A 18 25.81 -9.13 -1.49
C SER A 18 25.19 -10.53 -1.41
N ASP A 19 25.07 -11.20 -2.55
CA ASP A 19 24.56 -12.60 -2.60
C ASP A 19 25.46 -13.56 -1.82
N GLY A 20 26.77 -13.27 -1.73
CA GLY A 20 27.72 -14.06 -0.94
C GLY A 20 27.53 -13.93 0.57
N ASP A 21 26.76 -12.96 1.03
CA ASP A 21 26.45 -12.77 2.46
C ASP A 21 25.19 -13.52 2.93
N ILE A 22 24.58 -14.30 2.03
CA ILE A 22 23.40 -15.13 2.32
C ILE A 22 23.88 -16.57 2.49
N HIS A 23 23.79 -17.09 3.70
CA HIS A 23 24.18 -18.46 4.02
C HIS A 23 22.99 -19.30 4.44
N SER A 24 23.07 -20.61 4.21
CA SER A 24 22.11 -21.56 4.76
C SER A 24 22.17 -21.53 6.29
N CYS A 25 21.02 -21.55 6.94
CA CYS A 25 20.96 -21.56 8.40
C CYS A 25 21.57 -22.88 8.92
N SER A 26 22.60 -22.81 9.76
CA SER A 26 23.28 -23.95 10.35
C SER A 26 22.38 -24.76 11.28
N GLU A 27 21.45 -24.08 11.96
CA GLU A 27 20.52 -24.69 12.93
C GLU A 27 19.49 -25.64 12.30
N CYS A 28 19.04 -25.34 11.10
CA CYS A 28 18.03 -26.11 10.38
C CYS A 28 18.54 -26.64 9.02
N SER A 29 19.84 -26.47 8.73
CA SER A 29 20.45 -26.87 7.46
C SER A 29 19.68 -26.42 6.22
N GLY A 30 19.10 -25.22 6.29
CA GLY A 30 18.35 -24.59 5.19
C GLY A 30 16.85 -24.96 5.13
N SER A 31 16.36 -25.88 5.96
CA SER A 31 14.95 -26.35 5.92
C SER A 31 13.95 -25.33 6.47
N GLY A 32 14.39 -24.34 7.27
CA GLY A 32 13.52 -23.38 7.94
C GLY A 32 12.75 -23.93 9.15
N VAL A 33 12.74 -25.25 9.33
CA VAL A 33 12.04 -25.93 10.43
C VAL A 33 12.98 -26.81 11.23
N ARG A 34 12.68 -27.02 12.48
CA ARG A 34 13.39 -27.92 13.37
C ARG A 34 12.43 -28.97 13.90
N VAL A 35 12.88 -30.22 13.93
CA VAL A 35 12.13 -31.32 14.54
C VAL A 35 12.46 -31.36 16.02
N VAL A 36 11.46 -31.16 16.87
CA VAL A 36 11.59 -31.25 18.32
C VAL A 36 10.87 -32.50 18.78
N LYS A 37 11.58 -33.30 19.57
CA LYS A 37 11.00 -34.47 20.23
C LYS A 37 10.41 -34.00 21.58
N GLN A 38 9.12 -34.13 21.74
CA GLN A 38 8.41 -33.79 22.97
C GLN A 38 7.90 -35.07 23.62
N GLN A 39 8.21 -35.25 24.88
CA GLN A 39 7.68 -36.36 25.66
C GLN A 39 6.24 -36.03 26.06
N ILE A 40 5.29 -36.88 25.65
CA ILE A 40 3.86 -36.73 25.99
C ILE A 40 3.56 -37.51 27.27
N PHE A 41 4.10 -38.75 27.36
CA PHE A 41 3.98 -39.61 28.53
C PHE A 41 5.32 -40.32 28.78
N PRO A 42 5.53 -40.85 29.98
CA PRO A 42 6.71 -41.68 30.25
C PRO A 42 6.85 -42.81 29.22
N GLY A 43 7.93 -42.75 28.43
CA GLY A 43 8.20 -43.73 27.36
C GLY A 43 7.58 -43.41 25.98
N MET A 44 6.74 -42.37 25.84
CA MET A 44 6.13 -41.99 24.59
C MET A 44 6.59 -40.57 24.14
N TYR A 45 7.19 -40.50 22.95
CA TYR A 45 7.71 -39.28 22.38
C TYR A 45 6.95 -38.97 21.09
N ALA A 46 6.50 -37.71 20.93
CA ALA A 46 6.04 -37.18 19.67
C ALA A 46 7.12 -36.32 19.03
N GLN A 47 7.14 -36.32 17.73
CA GLN A 47 7.96 -35.42 16.94
C GLN A 47 7.06 -34.31 16.39
N SER A 48 7.39 -33.07 16.69
CA SER A 48 6.71 -31.89 16.11
C SER A 48 7.71 -31.05 15.34
N GLN A 49 7.25 -30.46 14.24
CA GLN A 49 8.03 -29.50 13.48
C GLN A 49 7.72 -28.10 14.03
N VAL A 50 8.77 -27.39 14.38
CA VAL A 50 8.67 -26.00 14.85
C VAL A 50 9.49 -25.09 13.93
N THR A 51 9.06 -23.86 13.77
CA THR A 51 9.80 -22.86 13.01
C THR A 51 11.19 -22.67 13.62
N CYS A 52 12.22 -22.62 12.79
CA CYS A 52 13.58 -22.37 13.24
C CYS A 52 13.71 -20.92 13.71
N ASN A 53 13.99 -20.70 14.99
CA ASN A 53 14.09 -19.36 15.58
C ASN A 53 15.28 -18.57 15.02
N SER A 54 16.40 -19.24 14.71
CA SER A 54 17.61 -18.58 14.22
C SER A 54 17.44 -17.92 12.85
N CYS A 55 16.58 -18.46 11.98
CA CYS A 55 16.31 -17.90 10.66
C CYS A 55 14.87 -17.42 10.47
N GLY A 56 14.02 -17.54 11.52
CA GLY A 56 12.60 -17.18 11.43
C GLY A 56 11.82 -17.95 10.36
N GLY A 57 12.18 -19.20 10.11
CA GLY A 57 11.54 -20.05 9.11
C GLY A 57 12.08 -19.91 7.68
N ARG A 58 12.97 -18.97 7.43
CA ARG A 58 13.49 -18.67 6.08
C ARG A 58 14.54 -19.65 5.57
N GLY A 59 15.14 -20.46 6.43
CA GLY A 59 16.22 -21.40 6.08
C GLY A 59 17.56 -20.72 5.75
N ARG A 60 17.60 -19.38 5.67
CA ARG A 60 18.78 -18.60 5.31
C ARG A 60 19.03 -17.50 6.34
N VAL A 61 20.30 -17.14 6.52
CA VAL A 61 20.73 -16.06 7.42
C VAL A 61 21.57 -15.08 6.63
N VAL A 62 21.38 -13.80 6.90
CA VAL A 62 22.15 -12.71 6.30
C VAL A 62 23.26 -12.35 7.27
N VAL A 63 24.52 -12.44 6.84
CA VAL A 63 25.69 -12.08 7.66
C VAL A 63 25.95 -10.60 7.65
N ARG A 64 25.91 -9.96 6.49
CA ARG A 64 26.04 -8.50 6.34
C ARG A 64 24.76 -7.92 5.76
N GLN A 65 24.16 -7.01 6.50
CA GLN A 65 22.95 -6.31 6.09
C GLN A 65 23.24 -5.36 4.92
N CYS A 66 22.27 -5.20 4.05
CA CYS A 66 22.31 -4.26 2.95
C CYS A 66 22.52 -2.83 3.47
N PRO A 67 23.55 -2.10 3.02
CA PRO A 67 23.84 -0.76 3.50
C PRO A 67 22.76 0.27 3.08
N ALA A 68 22.04 0.01 1.99
CA ALA A 68 21.01 0.93 1.49
C ALA A 68 19.71 0.86 2.30
N CYS A 69 19.26 -0.34 2.65
CA CYS A 69 17.99 -0.52 3.39
C CYS A 69 18.18 -0.99 4.84
N GLY A 70 19.44 -1.18 5.31
CA GLY A 70 19.71 -1.67 6.66
C GLY A 70 19.14 -3.06 6.95
N GLY A 71 18.97 -3.89 5.93
CA GLY A 71 18.31 -5.22 6.05
C GLY A 71 16.79 -5.20 5.95
N GLY A 72 16.17 -4.01 5.83
CA GLY A 72 14.71 -3.85 5.74
C GLY A 72 14.09 -4.33 4.44
N LYS A 73 14.92 -4.62 3.40
CA LYS A 73 14.56 -5.13 2.08
C LYS A 73 13.78 -4.16 1.20
N VAL A 74 13.07 -3.21 1.79
CA VAL A 74 12.27 -2.19 1.13
C VAL A 74 12.71 -0.80 1.57
N LEU A 75 12.42 0.21 0.73
CA LEU A 75 12.67 1.63 0.97
C LEU A 75 11.38 2.41 0.79
N GLU A 76 11.24 3.53 1.53
CA GLU A 76 10.14 4.46 1.29
C GLU A 76 10.41 5.27 0.02
N HIS A 77 9.46 5.28 -0.87
CA HIS A 77 9.46 6.06 -2.10
C HIS A 77 8.20 6.91 -2.20
N THR A 78 8.34 8.12 -2.78
CA THR A 78 7.17 8.97 -3.05
C THR A 78 6.78 8.84 -4.51
N ALA A 79 5.65 8.17 -4.76
CA ALA A 79 5.09 8.03 -6.09
C ALA A 79 4.17 9.21 -6.43
N HIS A 80 4.19 9.61 -7.70
CA HIS A 80 3.34 10.66 -8.26
C HIS A 80 2.34 10.02 -9.21
N PHE A 81 1.06 10.13 -8.87
CA PHE A 81 -0.02 9.68 -9.75
C PHE A 81 -0.71 10.89 -10.37
N THR A 82 -0.90 10.85 -11.67
CA THR A 82 -1.68 11.83 -12.42
C THR A 82 -3.06 11.23 -12.66
N LEU A 83 -4.09 11.95 -12.24
CA LEU A 83 -5.47 11.54 -12.38
C LEU A 83 -6.22 12.57 -13.22
N ASP A 84 -6.74 12.14 -14.36
CA ASP A 84 -7.70 12.92 -15.13
C ASP A 84 -9.12 12.65 -14.62
N VAL A 85 -9.76 13.68 -14.12
CA VAL A 85 -11.14 13.61 -13.65
C VAL A 85 -12.06 14.10 -14.75
N PRO A 86 -12.85 13.22 -15.42
CA PRO A 86 -13.78 13.62 -16.46
C PRO A 86 -14.86 14.57 -15.91
N ARG A 87 -15.34 15.47 -16.77
CA ARG A 87 -16.49 16.34 -16.42
C ARG A 87 -17.71 15.46 -16.08
N GLY A 88 -18.40 15.81 -15.00
CA GLY A 88 -19.57 15.05 -14.55
C GLY A 88 -19.26 13.76 -13.80
N SER A 89 -17.99 13.52 -13.43
CA SER A 89 -17.64 12.35 -12.59
C SER A 89 -18.50 12.32 -11.33
N PRO A 90 -19.09 11.18 -10.96
CA PRO A 90 -19.90 11.07 -9.76
C PRO A 90 -19.09 11.24 -8.48
N GLU A 91 -19.74 11.53 -7.38
CA GLU A 91 -19.10 11.51 -6.05
C GLU A 91 -18.65 10.09 -5.74
N GLY A 92 -17.41 9.95 -5.26
CA GLY A 92 -16.81 8.65 -4.98
C GLY A 92 -16.29 7.91 -6.22
N HIS A 93 -16.16 8.59 -7.38
CA HIS A 93 -15.52 8.00 -8.56
C HIS A 93 -14.16 7.41 -8.22
N GLU A 94 -13.96 6.15 -8.56
CA GLU A 94 -12.74 5.41 -8.26
C GLU A 94 -11.92 5.18 -9.52
N VAL A 95 -10.61 5.39 -9.38
CA VAL A 95 -9.63 5.03 -10.40
C VAL A 95 -8.61 4.11 -9.75
N VAL A 96 -8.42 2.95 -10.36
CA VAL A 96 -7.52 1.90 -9.87
C VAL A 96 -6.22 1.93 -10.67
N PHE A 97 -5.10 1.96 -9.99
CA PHE A 97 -3.77 1.76 -10.54
C PHE A 97 -3.29 0.38 -10.09
N GLU A 98 -3.36 -0.57 -11.02
CA GLU A 98 -3.03 -1.97 -10.74
C GLU A 98 -1.53 -2.15 -10.48
N GLY A 99 -1.20 -2.92 -9.44
CA GLY A 99 0.18 -3.25 -9.09
C GLY A 99 1.05 -2.08 -8.59
N GLU A 100 0.44 -0.92 -8.32
CA GLU A 100 1.16 0.29 -7.90
C GLU A 100 1.22 0.49 -6.38
N GLY A 101 0.78 -0.49 -5.63
CA GLY A 101 0.82 -0.48 -4.16
C GLY A 101 2.21 -0.72 -3.58
N ASP A 102 2.24 -1.09 -2.31
CA ASP A 102 3.46 -1.43 -1.59
C ASP A 102 4.09 -2.72 -2.16
N GLU A 103 5.36 -2.65 -2.48
CA GLU A 103 6.15 -3.81 -2.89
C GLU A 103 6.70 -4.57 -1.70
N SER A 104 6.80 -5.88 -1.84
CA SER A 104 7.38 -6.79 -0.84
C SER A 104 8.12 -7.93 -1.54
N PRO A 105 9.21 -8.45 -0.95
CA PRO A 105 9.88 -9.64 -1.48
C PRO A 105 9.08 -10.94 -1.29
N ASP A 106 8.03 -10.92 -0.47
CA ASP A 106 7.29 -12.11 -0.06
C ASP A 106 5.91 -12.23 -0.76
N TRP A 107 5.39 -11.15 -1.36
CA TRP A 107 4.10 -11.11 -2.09
C TRP A 107 4.10 -10.07 -3.20
N GLU A 108 3.20 -10.23 -4.13
CA GLU A 108 2.98 -9.29 -5.23
C GLU A 108 2.42 -7.94 -4.73
N PRO A 109 2.75 -6.82 -5.39
CA PRO A 109 2.22 -5.52 -5.03
C PRO A 109 0.69 -5.48 -5.23
N GLY A 110 0.00 -4.82 -4.32
CA GLY A 110 -1.43 -4.55 -4.45
C GLY A 110 -1.71 -3.34 -5.33
N ASP A 111 -2.98 -2.95 -5.41
CA ASP A 111 -3.44 -1.84 -6.21
C ASP A 111 -3.56 -0.54 -5.39
N VAL A 112 -3.43 0.59 -6.07
CA VAL A 112 -3.74 1.90 -5.51
C VAL A 112 -5.08 2.36 -6.03
N VAL A 113 -6.05 2.54 -5.14
CA VAL A 113 -7.39 3.04 -5.48
C VAL A 113 -7.50 4.49 -5.08
N LEU A 114 -7.65 5.38 -6.06
CA LEU A 114 -7.91 6.80 -5.85
C LEU A 114 -9.41 7.06 -5.93
N ARG A 115 -9.97 7.58 -4.84
CA ARG A 115 -11.39 7.95 -4.76
C ARG A 115 -11.56 9.44 -4.76
N VAL A 116 -12.24 9.96 -5.78
CA VAL A 116 -12.55 11.39 -5.92
C VAL A 116 -13.64 11.79 -4.93
N ARG A 117 -13.35 12.82 -4.12
CA ARG A 117 -14.32 13.40 -3.19
C ARG A 117 -14.45 14.89 -3.43
N THR A 118 -15.67 15.37 -3.44
CA THR A 118 -15.95 16.80 -3.54
C THR A 118 -15.54 17.49 -2.24
N ARG A 119 -14.80 18.59 -2.35
CA ARG A 119 -14.51 19.45 -1.21
C ARG A 119 -15.73 20.32 -0.92
N ALA A 120 -16.14 20.42 0.33
CA ALA A 120 -17.16 21.36 0.74
C ALA A 120 -16.64 22.80 0.54
N GLU A 121 -17.23 23.56 -0.37
CA GLU A 121 -16.85 24.96 -0.61
C GLU A 121 -17.70 25.95 0.19
N LYS A 122 -17.06 27.07 0.53
CA LYS A 122 -17.72 28.24 1.13
C LYS A 122 -18.43 29.02 0.02
N GLY A 123 -19.57 28.60 -0.44
CA GLY A 123 -20.19 29.30 -1.55
C GLY A 123 -21.62 28.86 -1.88
N GLY A 124 -22.17 27.96 -1.08
CA GLY A 124 -23.56 27.51 -1.30
C GLY A 124 -23.73 26.45 -2.39
N TRP A 125 -22.67 26.08 -3.12
CA TRP A 125 -22.69 24.99 -4.07
C TRP A 125 -22.85 23.64 -3.35
N ARG A 126 -23.76 22.83 -3.85
CA ARG A 126 -23.96 21.45 -3.40
C ARG A 126 -23.87 20.54 -4.59
N ARG A 127 -23.10 19.48 -4.46
CA ARG A 127 -23.02 18.41 -5.45
C ARG A 127 -23.98 17.29 -5.08
N LYS A 128 -24.71 16.79 -6.07
CA LYS A 128 -25.47 15.56 -5.98
C LYS A 128 -25.17 14.75 -7.23
N GLU A 129 -24.43 13.65 -7.05
CA GLU A 129 -23.91 12.83 -8.14
C GLU A 129 -23.09 13.63 -9.16
N SER A 130 -23.53 13.70 -10.41
CA SER A 130 -22.89 14.44 -11.51
C SER A 130 -23.34 15.90 -11.62
N SER A 131 -24.34 16.32 -10.80
CA SER A 131 -24.97 17.63 -10.90
C SER A 131 -24.52 18.57 -9.79
N LEU A 132 -24.42 19.85 -10.12
CA LEU A 132 -24.12 20.93 -9.17
C LEU A 132 -25.40 21.74 -8.94
N TYR A 133 -25.68 22.03 -7.69
CA TYR A 133 -26.83 22.82 -7.25
C TYR A 133 -26.34 24.03 -6.49
N TRP A 134 -26.92 25.17 -6.82
CA TRP A 134 -26.73 26.41 -6.06
C TRP A 134 -28.08 26.94 -5.65
N LYS A 135 -28.16 27.45 -4.42
CA LYS A 135 -29.33 28.15 -3.93
C LYS A 135 -29.03 29.65 -3.90
N GLU A 136 -29.70 30.39 -4.76
CA GLU A 136 -29.64 31.86 -4.78
C GLU A 136 -30.95 32.41 -4.24
N THR A 137 -30.87 33.55 -3.53
CA THR A 137 -32.03 34.26 -3.04
C THR A 137 -32.15 35.55 -3.84
N ILE A 138 -33.20 35.67 -4.60
CA ILE A 138 -33.50 36.85 -5.44
C ILE A 138 -34.65 37.64 -4.86
N GLY A 139 -34.59 38.96 -4.96
CA GLY A 139 -35.68 39.86 -4.55
C GLY A 139 -36.89 39.78 -5.50
N VAL A 140 -38.08 40.04 -4.97
CA VAL A 140 -39.30 40.01 -5.78
C VAL A 140 -39.24 40.98 -6.97
N ASP A 141 -38.54 42.10 -6.81
CA ASP A 141 -38.34 43.11 -7.85
C ASP A 141 -37.43 42.59 -8.99
N GLU A 142 -36.50 41.71 -8.70
CA GLU A 142 -35.59 41.11 -9.67
C GLU A 142 -36.28 40.02 -10.53
N VAL A 143 -37.38 39.44 -10.07
CA VAL A 143 -38.14 38.42 -10.82
C VAL A 143 -38.79 39.01 -12.10
N ARG A 144 -39.02 40.30 -12.14
CA ARG A 144 -39.59 41.00 -13.32
C ARG A 144 -38.58 41.29 -14.43
N VAL A 145 -37.28 41.11 -14.17
CA VAL A 145 -36.20 41.35 -15.11
C VAL A 145 -35.56 40.03 -15.51
N ARG A 146 -35.16 39.87 -16.77
CA ARG A 146 -34.39 38.69 -17.19
C ARG A 146 -33.06 38.66 -16.44
N ILE A 147 -32.90 37.68 -15.56
CA ILE A 147 -31.66 37.47 -14.82
C ILE A 147 -30.75 36.59 -15.68
N LEU A 148 -29.60 37.14 -16.06
CA LEU A 148 -28.53 36.38 -16.70
C LEU A 148 -27.54 35.95 -15.61
N ILE A 149 -27.59 34.67 -15.20
CA ILE A 149 -26.61 34.13 -14.26
C ILE A 149 -25.47 33.54 -15.06
N ILE A 150 -24.32 34.20 -15.05
CA ILE A 150 -23.08 33.65 -15.63
C ILE A 150 -22.41 32.83 -14.56
N ILE A 151 -22.40 31.50 -14.72
CA ILE A 151 -21.68 30.57 -13.87
C ILE A 151 -20.30 30.37 -14.49
N PRO A 152 -19.22 30.86 -13.86
CA PRO A 152 -17.87 30.53 -14.32
C PRO A 152 -17.62 29.04 -14.11
N VAL A 153 -17.21 28.34 -15.17
CA VAL A 153 -16.89 26.92 -15.19
C VAL A 153 -15.40 26.74 -14.90
#